data_9f539fd88d4c7e229addbd901f395e49
#
_entry.id   9f539fd88d4c7e229addbd901f395e49
#
_cell.length_a   1.000
_cell.length_b   1.000
_cell.length_c   1.000
_cell.angle_alpha   90.00
_cell.angle_beta   90.00
_cell.angle_gamma   90.00
#
_symmetry.space_group_name_H-M   'P 1'
#
loop_
_entity.id
_entity.type
_entity.pdbx_description
1 polymer ?
#
loop_
_entity_poly.entity_id
_entity_poly.type
_entity_poly.pdbx_seq_one_letter_code
_entity_poly.pdbx_strand_id
1 'polypeptide(L)'
;MLEHAHGSMVIGEKVYKMRKLVFKYIVLLLLVSLSISGCTYDNNDDITYKTISMSSVTLEIPSSYAKGNDSDFYKEFLSESNKDMVWLDYTEDDDYYEEGKEEAWNSLSSIDESKTKIKDIKQSELEIDGVVCRKIEYVEKDYSSILIFIPVDSGVVTVCVYIEDDVVLGHILKSIAIE
;
A
#
# COMPACT_ATOMS: atom_id res chain seq x y z
N MET A 1 28.37 10.16 -74.14
CA MET A 1 28.45 11.01 -72.90
C MET A 1 27.08 11.37 -72.37
N LEU A 2 26.21 10.36 -72.15
CA LEU A 2 24.77 10.55 -71.73
C LEU A 2 24.27 9.56 -70.71
N GLU A 3 25.13 8.67 -70.14
CA GLU A 3 24.69 7.64 -69.15
C GLU A 3 24.84 8.04 -67.64
N HIS A 4 25.62 9.11 -67.40
CA HIS A 4 25.84 9.51 -65.98
C HIS A 4 24.74 10.42 -65.36
N ALA A 5 23.84 10.97 -66.14
CA ALA A 5 22.78 11.87 -65.62
C ALA A 5 21.57 11.13 -65.07
N HIS A 6 21.31 9.88 -65.53
CA HIS A 6 20.11 9.14 -65.09
C HIS A 6 20.27 8.49 -63.69
N GLY A 7 21.51 8.12 -63.30
CA GLY A 7 21.76 7.48 -61.97
C GLY A 7 21.62 8.44 -60.80
N SER A 8 22.00 9.71 -60.99
CA SER A 8 21.95 10.71 -59.89
C SER A 8 20.51 11.13 -59.55
N MET A 9 19.61 11.15 -60.53
CA MET A 9 18.21 11.56 -60.30
C MET A 9 17.40 10.50 -59.57
N VAL A 10 17.67 9.22 -59.81
CA VAL A 10 16.99 8.08 -59.14
C VAL A 10 17.41 7.94 -57.67
N ILE A 11 18.66 8.28 -57.33
CA ILE A 11 19.19 8.24 -55.96
C ILE A 11 18.56 9.38 -55.14
N GLY A 12 18.45 10.56 -55.69
CA GLY A 12 17.82 11.72 -55.03
C GLY A 12 16.34 11.47 -54.68
N GLU A 13 15.60 10.85 -55.58
CA GLU A 13 14.18 10.54 -55.34
C GLU A 13 13.97 9.45 -54.29
N LYS A 14 14.81 8.41 -54.25
CA LYS A 14 14.80 7.38 -53.20
C LYS A 14 15.12 7.96 -51.82
N VAL A 15 16.14 8.82 -51.72
CA VAL A 15 16.53 9.48 -50.47
C VAL A 15 15.43 10.42 -49.98
N TYR A 16 14.76 11.15 -50.86
CA TYR A 16 13.65 12.03 -50.50
C TYR A 16 12.43 11.23 -50.01
N LYS A 17 12.06 10.13 -50.66
CA LYS A 17 10.97 9.24 -50.22
C LYS A 17 11.30 8.61 -48.87
N MET A 18 12.54 8.18 -48.62
CA MET A 18 12.95 7.63 -47.34
C MET A 18 12.90 8.66 -46.21
N ARG A 19 13.37 9.89 -46.44
CA ARG A 19 13.28 10.99 -45.46
C ARG A 19 11.83 11.32 -45.11
N LYS A 20 10.93 11.33 -46.09
CA LYS A 20 9.50 11.58 -45.86
C LYS A 20 8.83 10.45 -45.09
N LEU A 21 9.24 9.20 -45.28
CA LEU A 21 8.78 8.04 -44.56
C LEU A 21 9.25 8.09 -43.09
N VAL A 22 10.53 8.33 -42.87
CA VAL A 22 11.15 8.45 -41.54
C VAL A 22 10.48 9.60 -40.74
N PHE A 23 10.24 10.74 -41.37
CA PHE A 23 9.57 11.86 -40.74
C PHE A 23 8.12 11.52 -40.33
N LYS A 24 7.38 10.78 -41.16
CA LYS A 24 6.03 10.28 -40.81
C LYS A 24 6.07 9.36 -39.58
N TYR A 25 7.03 8.46 -39.47
CA TYR A 25 7.18 7.55 -38.35
C TYR A 25 7.59 8.29 -37.09
N ILE A 26 8.46 9.29 -37.16
CA ILE A 26 8.85 10.15 -36.05
C ILE A 26 7.63 10.95 -35.52
N VAL A 27 6.83 11.53 -36.40
CA VAL A 27 5.61 12.26 -36.02
C VAL A 27 4.56 11.32 -35.42
N LEU A 28 4.42 10.10 -35.96
CA LEU A 28 3.51 9.09 -35.40
C LEU A 28 3.96 8.61 -34.01
N LEU A 29 5.27 8.42 -33.80
CA LEU A 29 5.86 8.05 -32.53
C LEU A 29 5.68 9.17 -31.48
N LEU A 30 5.86 10.43 -31.89
CA LEU A 30 5.60 11.60 -31.04
C LEU A 30 4.11 11.73 -30.65
N LEU A 31 3.19 11.46 -31.59
CA LEU A 31 1.75 11.47 -31.31
C LEU A 31 1.33 10.34 -30.36
N VAL A 32 1.96 9.14 -30.49
CA VAL A 32 1.71 8.02 -29.58
C VAL A 32 2.30 8.30 -28.19
N SER A 33 3.48 8.94 -28.10
CA SER A 33 4.06 9.31 -26.80
C SER A 33 3.27 10.41 -26.09
N LEU A 34 2.62 11.33 -26.82
CA LEU A 34 1.73 12.34 -26.25
C LEU A 34 0.39 11.76 -25.78
N SER A 35 -0.08 10.65 -26.38
CA SER A 35 -1.30 9.98 -25.93
C SER A 35 -1.10 9.06 -24.71
N ILE A 36 0.16 8.69 -24.40
CA ILE A 36 0.48 7.93 -23.19
C ILE A 36 0.72 8.88 -21.97
N SER A 37 0.93 10.17 -22.22
CA SER A 37 1.06 11.20 -21.17
C SER A 37 -0.28 11.72 -20.65
N GLY A 38 -1.38 11.12 -21.07
CA GLY A 38 -2.72 11.49 -20.66
C GLY A 38 -3.29 10.48 -19.67
N CYS A 39 -3.55 10.97 -18.49
CA CYS A 39 -4.26 10.34 -17.38
C CYS A 39 -3.43 9.30 -16.59
N THR A 40 -2.44 9.74 -15.84
CA THR A 40 -2.52 9.44 -14.43
C THR A 40 -3.81 10.11 -13.96
N TYR A 41 -4.84 9.33 -13.84
CA TYR A 41 -6.00 9.69 -13.05
C TYR A 41 -5.47 9.68 -11.61
N ASP A 42 -4.86 10.79 -11.20
CA ASP A 42 -4.69 11.12 -9.79
C ASP A 42 -6.12 11.31 -9.29
N ASN A 43 -6.75 10.19 -8.92
CA ASN A 43 -7.79 10.18 -7.90
C ASN A 43 -7.13 10.47 -6.56
N ASN A 44 -6.41 11.59 -6.47
CA ASN A 44 -6.23 12.32 -5.25
C ASN A 44 -7.56 13.07 -4.99
N ASP A 45 -8.65 12.35 -4.83
CA ASP A 45 -9.68 12.79 -3.92
C ASP A 45 -8.92 12.95 -2.60
N ASP A 46 -8.82 14.20 -2.12
CA ASP A 46 -8.10 14.55 -0.90
C ASP A 46 -8.68 13.67 0.24
N ILE A 47 -8.04 12.52 0.49
CA ILE A 47 -8.47 11.63 1.56
C ILE A 47 -8.27 12.39 2.86
N THR A 48 -9.36 12.75 3.49
CA THR A 48 -9.31 13.38 4.80
C THR A 48 -9.18 12.30 5.87
N TYR A 49 -8.42 12.59 6.92
CA TYR A 49 -8.14 11.67 8.01
C TYR A 49 -8.74 12.19 9.31
N LYS A 50 -9.07 11.27 10.22
CA LYS A 50 -9.47 11.55 11.60
C LYS A 50 -8.60 10.75 12.55
N THR A 51 -8.24 11.36 13.68
CA THR A 51 -7.50 10.69 14.75
C THR A 51 -8.43 9.80 15.57
N ILE A 52 -7.97 8.60 15.86
CA ILE A 52 -8.59 7.67 16.81
C ILE A 52 -7.56 7.31 17.87
N SER A 53 -8.02 6.92 19.06
CA SER A 53 -7.12 6.58 20.16
C SER A 53 -7.62 5.37 20.96
N MET A 54 -6.66 4.65 21.57
CA MET A 54 -6.92 3.62 22.58
C MET A 54 -5.77 3.64 23.59
N SER A 55 -6.08 3.77 24.87
CA SER A 55 -5.06 4.04 25.89
C SER A 55 -4.18 5.22 25.47
N SER A 56 -2.88 5.11 25.55
CA SER A 56 -1.91 6.14 25.09
C SER A 56 -1.56 6.05 23.59
N VAL A 57 -2.17 5.14 22.83
CA VAL A 57 -1.89 4.98 21.38
C VAL A 57 -2.88 5.79 20.58
N THR A 58 -2.36 6.59 19.64
CA THR A 58 -3.14 7.36 18.66
C THR A 58 -2.74 6.97 17.24
N LEU A 59 -3.66 7.07 16.29
CA LEU A 59 -3.39 6.93 14.87
C LEU A 59 -4.47 7.63 14.04
N GLU A 60 -4.15 7.90 12.77
CA GLU A 60 -5.06 8.52 11.83
C GLU A 60 -5.62 7.50 10.84
N ILE A 61 -6.94 7.50 10.66
CA ILE A 61 -7.65 6.67 9.68
C ILE A 61 -8.47 7.55 8.73
N PRO A 62 -8.83 7.08 7.53
CA PRO A 62 -9.73 7.83 6.64
C PRO A 62 -11.01 8.25 7.37
N SER A 63 -11.38 9.53 7.22
CA SER A 63 -12.59 10.08 7.87
C SER A 63 -13.88 9.38 7.43
N SER A 64 -13.88 8.78 6.23
CA SER A 64 -14.98 7.99 5.69
C SER A 64 -15.20 6.65 6.39
N TYR A 65 -14.21 6.13 7.14
CA TYR A 65 -14.39 4.86 7.84
C TYR A 65 -15.44 4.99 8.93
N ALA A 66 -16.47 4.16 8.84
CA ALA A 66 -17.53 4.08 9.84
C ALA A 66 -17.05 3.31 11.07
N LYS A 67 -17.50 3.73 12.24
CA LYS A 67 -17.26 3.04 13.50
C LYS A 67 -18.12 1.77 13.53
N GLY A 68 -17.49 0.63 13.73
CA GLY A 68 -18.12 -0.67 13.94
C GLY A 68 -18.33 -0.95 15.43
N ASN A 69 -17.84 -2.09 15.92
CA ASN A 69 -17.87 -2.41 17.34
C ASN A 69 -17.02 -1.43 18.14
N ASP A 70 -17.49 -1.09 19.33
CA ASP A 70 -16.83 -0.11 20.19
C ASP A 70 -17.07 -0.42 21.66
N SER A 71 -15.98 -0.54 22.40
CA SER A 71 -15.96 -0.69 23.86
C SER A 71 -14.71 0.01 24.42
N ASP A 72 -14.55 -0.02 25.73
CA ASP A 72 -13.36 0.53 26.38
C ASP A 72 -12.08 -0.24 26.00
N PHE A 73 -12.21 -1.51 25.60
CA PHE A 73 -11.10 -2.42 25.28
C PHE A 73 -10.99 -2.75 23.79
N TYR A 74 -11.98 -2.41 22.95
CA TYR A 74 -11.99 -2.76 21.54
C TYR A 74 -12.66 -1.68 20.70
N LYS A 75 -12.02 -1.27 19.62
CA LYS A 75 -12.57 -0.31 18.64
C LYS A 75 -12.34 -0.81 17.24
N GLU A 76 -13.37 -0.78 16.41
CA GLU A 76 -13.34 -1.22 15.03
C GLU A 76 -13.81 -0.10 14.10
N PHE A 77 -13.16 0.02 12.95
CA PHE A 77 -13.49 0.98 11.89
C PHE A 77 -13.45 0.28 10.54
N LEU A 78 -14.48 0.50 9.75
CA LEU A 78 -14.69 -0.18 8.48
C LEU A 78 -14.86 0.83 7.34
N SER A 79 -14.26 0.55 6.18
CA SER A 79 -14.57 1.30 4.95
C SER A 79 -16.04 1.11 4.55
N GLU A 80 -16.58 2.00 3.70
CA GLU A 80 -17.96 1.89 3.19
C GLU A 80 -18.25 0.54 2.51
N SER A 81 -17.24 -0.05 1.89
CA SER A 81 -17.34 -1.37 1.25
C SER A 81 -17.22 -2.54 2.24
N ASN A 82 -16.90 -2.29 3.51
CA ASN A 82 -16.51 -3.27 4.53
C ASN A 82 -15.34 -4.18 4.10
N LYS A 83 -14.50 -3.71 3.18
CA LYS A 83 -13.35 -4.47 2.72
C LYS A 83 -12.10 -4.12 3.52
N ASP A 84 -11.92 -2.82 3.81
CA ASP A 84 -10.81 -2.37 4.63
C ASP A 84 -11.27 -2.24 6.07
N MET A 85 -10.40 -2.57 6.99
CA MET A 85 -10.68 -2.57 8.42
C MET A 85 -9.45 -2.12 9.20
N VAL A 86 -9.70 -1.31 10.22
CA VAL A 86 -8.74 -0.99 11.28
C VAL A 86 -9.40 -1.32 12.61
N TRP A 87 -8.72 -2.07 13.44
CA TRP A 87 -9.19 -2.26 14.81
C TRP A 87 -8.05 -2.11 15.82
N LEU A 88 -8.42 -1.67 17.01
CA LEU A 88 -7.55 -1.56 18.16
C LEU A 88 -8.15 -2.41 19.28
N ASP A 89 -7.29 -3.16 19.93
CA ASP A 89 -7.63 -3.96 21.12
C ASP A 89 -6.66 -3.61 22.23
N TYR A 90 -7.18 -3.44 23.45
CA TYR A 90 -6.38 -3.15 24.62
C TYR A 90 -6.54 -4.27 25.65
N THR A 91 -5.42 -4.82 26.08
CA THR A 91 -5.35 -5.86 27.11
C THR A 91 -4.56 -5.36 28.30
N GLU A 92 -5.19 -5.36 29.49
CA GLU A 92 -4.57 -5.00 30.78
C GLU A 92 -3.70 -6.15 31.33
N ASP A 93 -2.81 -6.70 30.52
CA ASP A 93 -1.95 -7.81 30.91
C ASP A 93 -0.56 -7.57 30.34
N ASP A 94 0.39 -7.31 31.20
CA ASP A 94 1.78 -7.06 30.82
C ASP A 94 2.42 -8.30 30.15
N ASP A 95 2.00 -9.51 30.56
CA ASP A 95 2.49 -10.77 29.98
C ASP A 95 1.92 -10.98 28.56
N TYR A 96 0.78 -10.37 28.23
CA TYR A 96 0.16 -10.49 26.91
C TYR A 96 1.04 -9.98 25.76
N TYR A 97 1.94 -9.03 26.04
CA TYR A 97 2.88 -8.56 25.01
C TYR A 97 3.71 -9.68 24.43
N GLU A 98 4.23 -10.57 25.27
CA GLU A 98 5.03 -11.72 24.80
C GLU A 98 4.13 -12.89 24.40
N GLU A 99 3.16 -13.28 25.23
CA GLU A 99 2.27 -14.43 24.98
C GLU A 99 1.35 -14.21 23.79
N GLY A 100 0.65 -13.10 23.72
CA GLY A 100 -0.29 -12.79 22.61
C GLY A 100 0.41 -12.65 21.28
N LYS A 101 1.58 -12.01 21.27
CA LYS A 101 2.43 -11.90 20.08
C LYS A 101 2.91 -13.29 19.61
N GLU A 102 3.36 -14.13 20.52
CA GLU A 102 3.80 -15.50 20.19
C GLU A 102 2.65 -16.37 19.72
N GLU A 103 1.47 -16.27 20.34
CA GLU A 103 0.28 -17.00 19.92
C GLU A 103 -0.14 -16.59 18.49
N ALA A 104 -0.19 -15.28 18.22
CA ALA A 104 -0.50 -14.77 16.88
C ALA A 104 0.53 -15.24 15.84
N TRP A 105 1.82 -15.18 16.19
CA TRP A 105 2.88 -15.65 15.31
C TRP A 105 2.79 -17.16 15.06
N ASN A 106 2.61 -17.95 16.10
CA ASN A 106 2.51 -19.42 15.99
C ASN A 106 1.29 -19.84 15.17
N SER A 107 0.17 -19.15 15.32
CA SER A 107 -1.04 -19.39 14.54
C SER A 107 -0.83 -19.11 13.07
N LEU A 108 -0.25 -17.96 12.72
CA LEU A 108 0.00 -17.57 11.33
C LEU A 108 1.13 -18.38 10.70
N SER A 109 2.25 -18.59 11.38
CA SER A 109 3.41 -19.32 10.84
C SER A 109 3.15 -20.81 10.65
N SER A 110 2.13 -21.38 11.31
CA SER A 110 1.70 -22.77 11.12
C SER A 110 0.81 -22.97 9.89
N ILE A 111 0.41 -21.87 9.21
CA ILE A 111 -0.45 -21.94 8.04
C ILE A 111 0.32 -22.55 6.86
N ASP A 112 -0.29 -23.52 6.21
CA ASP A 112 0.19 -24.05 4.94
C ASP A 112 -0.25 -23.11 3.79
N GLU A 113 0.62 -22.20 3.40
CA GLU A 113 0.36 -21.19 2.37
C GLU A 113 -0.10 -21.80 1.04
N SER A 114 0.23 -23.07 0.76
CA SER A 114 -0.22 -23.77 -0.45
C SER A 114 -1.71 -24.10 -0.43
N LYS A 115 -2.35 -24.13 0.75
CA LYS A 115 -3.76 -24.50 0.97
C LYS A 115 -4.65 -23.33 1.35
N THR A 116 -4.08 -22.17 1.59
CA THR A 116 -4.79 -20.95 2.00
C THR A 116 -4.54 -19.81 1.04
N LYS A 117 -5.21 -18.70 1.25
CA LYS A 117 -4.93 -17.44 0.54
C LYS A 117 -4.01 -16.53 1.34
N ILE A 118 -3.52 -17.00 2.48
CA ILE A 118 -2.55 -16.28 3.33
C ILE A 118 -1.15 -16.65 2.87
N LYS A 119 -0.31 -15.65 2.67
CA LYS A 119 1.08 -15.79 2.20
C LYS A 119 1.95 -14.66 2.73
N ASP A 120 3.26 -14.77 2.47
CA ASP A 120 4.26 -13.74 2.79
C ASP A 120 4.28 -13.35 4.29
N ILE A 121 4.07 -14.34 5.18
CA ILE A 121 4.01 -14.12 6.63
C ILE A 121 5.39 -13.74 7.16
N LYS A 122 5.50 -12.58 7.83
CA LYS A 122 6.75 -12.04 8.38
C LYS A 122 6.54 -11.50 9.77
N GLN A 123 7.56 -11.66 10.63
CA GLN A 123 7.65 -11.00 11.92
C GLN A 123 8.83 -10.04 11.92
N SER A 124 8.65 -8.86 12.49
CA SER A 124 9.69 -7.84 12.63
C SER A 124 9.48 -6.98 13.87
N GLU A 125 10.45 -6.13 14.17
CA GLU A 125 10.35 -5.09 15.19
C GLU A 125 10.26 -3.73 14.50
N LEU A 126 9.60 -2.79 15.15
CA LEU A 126 9.61 -1.38 14.78
C LEU A 126 9.67 -0.53 16.05
N GLU A 127 10.22 0.67 15.94
CA GLU A 127 10.28 1.63 17.04
C GLU A 127 9.26 2.74 16.78
N ILE A 128 8.39 3.00 17.76
CA ILE A 128 7.41 4.08 17.74
C ILE A 128 7.66 4.91 19.00
N ASP A 129 8.02 6.18 18.85
CA ASP A 129 8.29 7.13 19.94
C ASP A 129 9.23 6.58 21.02
N GLY A 130 10.25 5.80 20.62
CA GLY A 130 11.24 5.18 21.51
C GLY A 130 10.81 3.85 22.13
N VAL A 131 9.60 3.38 21.83
CA VAL A 131 9.08 2.08 22.30
C VAL A 131 9.28 1.02 21.22
N VAL A 132 9.89 -0.11 21.59
CA VAL A 132 10.06 -1.26 20.69
C VAL A 132 8.75 -2.05 20.62
N CYS A 133 8.18 -2.08 19.43
CA CYS A 133 6.93 -2.77 19.13
C CYS A 133 7.20 -4.01 18.28
N ARG A 134 6.33 -5.01 18.37
CA ARG A 134 6.38 -6.19 17.51
C ARG A 134 5.35 -6.08 16.40
N LYS A 135 5.75 -6.44 15.17
CA LYS A 135 4.90 -6.38 14.00
C LYS A 135 4.84 -7.73 13.31
N ILE A 136 3.64 -8.19 12.95
CA ILE A 136 3.39 -9.34 12.09
C ILE A 136 2.70 -8.83 10.83
N GLU A 137 3.25 -9.19 9.68
CA GLU A 137 2.71 -8.85 8.37
C GLU A 137 2.34 -10.13 7.63
N TYR A 138 1.26 -10.11 6.90
CA TYR A 138 0.90 -11.17 5.97
C TYR A 138 -0.02 -10.62 4.86
N VAL A 139 -0.11 -11.33 3.76
CA VAL A 139 -1.05 -11.04 2.68
C VAL A 139 -2.15 -12.07 2.68
N GLU A 140 -3.40 -11.64 2.75
CA GLU A 140 -4.57 -12.50 2.59
C GLU A 140 -5.38 -12.06 1.38
N LYS A 141 -5.48 -12.92 0.37
CA LYS A 141 -6.14 -12.68 -0.94
C LYS A 141 -5.54 -11.45 -1.63
N ASP A 142 -5.26 -10.47 -1.60
CA ASP A 142 -4.62 -9.30 -2.20
C ASP A 142 -4.57 -8.11 -1.21
N TYR A 143 -4.94 -8.38 0.06
CA TYR A 143 -4.90 -7.39 1.11
C TYR A 143 -3.65 -7.55 1.96
N SER A 144 -2.96 -6.46 2.20
CA SER A 144 -1.92 -6.39 3.22
C SER A 144 -2.56 -6.33 4.60
N SER A 145 -2.18 -7.25 5.47
CA SER A 145 -2.66 -7.34 6.85
C SER A 145 -1.49 -7.15 7.80
N ILE A 146 -1.63 -6.26 8.76
CA ILE A 146 -0.58 -5.92 9.71
C ILE A 146 -1.15 -5.94 11.12
N LEU A 147 -0.48 -6.65 12.01
CA LEU A 147 -0.69 -6.64 13.45
C LEU A 147 0.51 -5.95 14.11
N ILE A 148 0.26 -4.95 14.94
CA ILE A 148 1.30 -4.29 15.72
C ILE A 148 0.94 -4.39 17.20
N PHE A 149 1.82 -4.96 17.99
CA PHE A 149 1.70 -5.07 19.43
C PHE A 149 2.54 -3.96 20.06
N ILE A 150 1.88 -3.04 20.72
CA ILE A 150 2.46 -1.82 21.31
C ILE A 150 2.36 -1.92 22.82
N PRO A 151 3.48 -2.14 23.54
CA PRO A 151 3.47 -2.11 25.01
C PRO A 151 3.18 -0.68 25.48
N VAL A 152 2.30 -0.55 26.45
CA VAL A 152 1.94 0.71 27.12
C VAL A 152 2.06 0.51 28.64
N ASP A 153 1.98 1.59 29.43
CA ASP A 153 2.26 1.54 30.86
C ASP A 153 1.49 0.47 31.66
N SER A 154 0.31 0.07 31.19
CA SER A 154 -0.58 -0.86 31.93
C SER A 154 -1.08 -2.02 31.08
N GLY A 155 -0.35 -2.40 30.04
CA GLY A 155 -0.76 -3.50 29.17
C GLY A 155 -0.28 -3.38 27.74
N VAL A 156 -1.06 -3.84 26.81
CA VAL A 156 -0.73 -3.86 25.37
C VAL A 156 -1.89 -3.34 24.54
N VAL A 157 -1.58 -2.42 23.62
CA VAL A 157 -2.50 -2.07 22.52
C VAL A 157 -2.10 -2.86 21.30
N THR A 158 -3.04 -3.66 20.78
CA THR A 158 -2.88 -4.32 19.48
C THR A 158 -3.57 -3.48 18.41
N VAL A 159 -2.83 -3.06 17.41
CA VAL A 159 -3.35 -2.39 16.21
C VAL A 159 -3.37 -3.39 15.07
N CYS A 160 -4.54 -3.64 14.50
CA CYS A 160 -4.67 -4.43 13.28
C CYS A 160 -5.13 -3.53 12.12
N VAL A 161 -4.43 -3.64 11.02
CA VAL A 161 -4.75 -2.93 9.77
C VAL A 161 -4.90 -3.95 8.66
N TYR A 162 -6.04 -3.96 8.01
CA TYR A 162 -6.38 -4.81 6.87
C TYR A 162 -6.88 -3.91 5.75
N ILE A 163 -6.01 -3.56 4.81
CA ILE A 163 -6.25 -2.50 3.80
C ILE A 163 -5.66 -2.93 2.46
N GLU A 164 -6.42 -2.67 1.37
CA GLU A 164 -6.00 -2.92 0.00
C GLU A 164 -5.11 -1.78 -0.55
N ASP A 165 -5.38 -0.53 -0.15
CA ASP A 165 -4.69 0.65 -0.65
C ASP A 165 -3.38 0.91 0.11
N ASP A 166 -2.25 0.72 -0.57
CA ASP A 166 -0.92 0.92 0.00
C ASP A 166 -0.65 2.37 0.46
N VAL A 167 -1.29 3.37 -0.13
CA VAL A 167 -1.11 4.79 0.25
C VAL A 167 -1.81 5.04 1.59
N VAL A 168 -3.04 4.56 1.72
CA VAL A 168 -3.81 4.63 2.97
C VAL A 168 -3.11 3.84 4.07
N LEU A 169 -2.68 2.61 3.78
CA LEU A 169 -1.92 1.79 4.71
C LEU A 169 -0.65 2.51 5.18
N GLY A 170 0.12 3.06 4.24
CA GLY A 170 1.35 3.80 4.55
C GLY A 170 1.12 5.04 5.41
N HIS A 171 -0.01 5.75 5.23
CA HIS A 171 -0.40 6.88 6.06
C HIS A 171 -0.73 6.44 7.48
N ILE A 172 -1.61 5.43 7.64
CA ILE A 172 -2.01 4.90 8.95
C ILE A 172 -0.78 4.48 9.75
N LEU A 173 0.11 3.68 9.17
CA LEU A 173 1.30 3.18 9.86
C LEU A 173 2.26 4.30 10.31
N LYS A 174 2.38 5.37 9.53
CA LYS A 174 3.22 6.53 9.86
C LYS A 174 2.60 7.45 10.91
N SER A 175 1.29 7.41 11.07
CA SER A 175 0.55 8.25 12.01
C SER A 175 0.43 7.63 13.41
N ILE A 176 0.87 6.38 13.59
CA ILE A 176 0.84 5.75 14.92
C ILE A 176 1.80 6.50 15.84
N ALA A 177 1.29 6.95 16.98
CA ALA A 177 2.05 7.64 18.01
C ALA A 177 1.66 7.14 19.42
N ILE A 178 2.59 7.26 20.36
CA ILE A 178 2.40 6.90 21.78
C ILE A 178 2.51 8.19 22.60
N GLU A 179 1.44 8.58 23.31
CA GLU A 179 1.35 9.80 24.12
C GLU A 179 1.71 9.54 25.60
#